data_ec2f7a6c78523a1d9d476cfaea420b76
#
_entry.id   ec2f7a6c78523a1d9d476cfaea420b76
#
_cell.length_a   1.000
_cell.length_b   1.000
_cell.length_c   1.000
_cell.angle_alpha   90.00
_cell.angle_beta   90.00
_cell.angle_gamma   90.00
#
_symmetry.space_group_name_H-M   'P 1'
#
loop_
_entity.id
_entity.type
_entity.pdbx_description
1 polymer ?
#
loop_
_entity_poly.entity_id
_entity_poly.type
_entity_poly.pdbx_seq_one_letter_code
_entity_poly.pdbx_strand_id
1 'polypeptide(L)'
;MIGLREGLEAALVVSILITYLVRTSRLKSIKYVWFGVLGAIILSLAFGALLTYTRFSALASDEAKETFGGMMSLVAVGLVTWMIIWMRDTAHKINQELQGKLEQAIQGGIFAIIAMAFTAVAREGLETALFFFTAVQAAGTTAEPVTGFVLGITTAVVIGYLLYRRAVKINLKQFFTVTGYFLILVAAGVLSYGVHELQEAGFFQGEDDFAFDISGTISADSFFGTLARGIFNFRPATTWLEAIAWVSYVVFAVWLFNRKKPVINKIAVPLTVKK
;
A
#
# COMPACT_ATOMS: atom_id res chain seq x y z
N MET A 1 -6.63 6.94 -3.71
CA MET A 1 -6.60 6.50 -2.28
C MET A 1 -5.26 5.84 -1.92
N ILE A 2 -4.73 4.90 -2.72
CA ILE A 2 -3.41 4.29 -2.48
C ILE A 2 -2.33 5.37 -2.34
N GLY A 3 -2.15 6.25 -3.35
CA GLY A 3 -1.15 7.31 -3.29
C GLY A 3 -1.32 8.28 -2.10
N LEU A 4 -2.55 8.56 -1.67
CA LEU A 4 -2.79 9.37 -0.47
C LEU A 4 -2.28 8.67 0.78
N ARG A 5 -2.57 7.38 0.93
CA ARG A 5 -2.23 6.61 2.11
C ARG A 5 -0.72 6.38 2.22
N GLU A 6 -0.12 5.77 1.20
CA GLU A 6 1.30 5.46 1.20
C GLU A 6 2.16 6.74 1.21
N GLY A 7 1.72 7.77 0.47
CA GLY A 7 2.34 9.08 0.51
C GLY A 7 2.27 9.74 1.90
N LEU A 8 1.17 9.55 2.63
CA LEU A 8 1.03 10.08 3.99
C LEU A 8 1.90 9.28 4.98
N GLU A 9 2.03 7.96 4.81
CA GLU A 9 2.94 7.13 5.61
C GLU A 9 4.40 7.56 5.39
N ALA A 10 4.84 7.69 4.15
CA ALA A 10 6.18 8.20 3.82
C ALA A 10 6.41 9.62 4.39
N ALA A 11 5.43 10.52 4.22
CA ALA A 11 5.51 11.88 4.75
C ALA A 11 5.58 11.92 6.28
N LEU A 12 4.84 11.04 6.98
CA LEU A 12 4.94 10.89 8.44
C LEU A 12 6.32 10.40 8.86
N VAL A 13 6.85 9.36 8.20
CA VAL A 13 8.20 8.84 8.47
C VAL A 13 9.21 9.97 8.36
N VAL A 14 9.26 10.67 7.23
CA VAL A 14 10.19 11.78 6.99
C VAL A 14 9.99 12.91 8.02
N SER A 15 8.75 13.28 8.31
CA SER A 15 8.43 14.32 9.29
C SER A 15 8.91 13.97 10.70
N ILE A 16 8.77 12.72 11.13
CA ILE A 16 9.26 12.22 12.42
C ILE A 16 10.79 12.32 12.49
N LEU A 17 11.49 11.84 11.45
CA LEU A 17 12.93 11.84 11.38
C LEU A 17 13.48 13.28 11.42
N ILE A 18 12.94 14.18 10.61
CA ILE A 18 13.37 15.59 10.58
C ILE A 18 13.06 16.27 11.91
N THR A 19 11.85 16.09 12.46
CA THR A 19 11.46 16.69 13.75
C THR A 19 12.36 16.23 14.88
N TYR A 20 12.74 14.96 14.91
CA TYR A 20 13.67 14.41 15.90
C TYR A 20 15.06 15.06 15.78
N LEU A 21 15.61 15.17 14.55
CA LEU A 21 16.92 15.80 14.32
C LEU A 21 16.93 17.29 14.67
N VAL A 22 15.84 18.00 14.41
CA VAL A 22 15.68 19.41 14.81
C VAL A 22 15.65 19.54 16.33
N ARG A 23 14.88 18.70 17.03
CA ARG A 23 14.78 18.73 18.50
C ARG A 23 16.08 18.36 19.21
N THR A 24 16.88 17.47 18.61
CA THR A 24 18.17 17.06 19.16
C THR A 24 19.32 17.93 18.68
N SER A 25 19.04 19.08 18.02
CA SER A 25 20.02 20.02 17.50
C SER A 25 21.01 19.42 16.49
N ARG A 26 20.63 18.35 15.81
CA ARG A 26 21.46 17.61 14.82
C ARG A 26 21.12 18.01 13.38
N LEU A 27 21.01 19.30 13.10
CA LEU A 27 20.59 19.85 11.80
C LEU A 27 21.44 19.37 10.62
N LYS A 28 22.75 19.16 10.85
CA LYS A 28 23.67 18.67 9.81
C LYS A 28 23.30 17.28 9.29
N SER A 29 22.59 16.46 10.08
CA SER A 29 22.18 15.11 9.71
C SER A 29 20.95 15.07 8.80
N ILE A 30 20.20 16.17 8.70
CA ILE A 30 18.99 16.26 7.86
C ILE A 30 19.31 15.99 6.39
N LYS A 31 20.44 16.47 5.88
CA LYS A 31 20.86 16.21 4.50
C LYS A 31 21.05 14.70 4.20
N TYR A 32 21.51 13.93 5.17
CA TYR A 32 21.72 12.49 5.01
C TYR A 32 20.38 11.72 4.98
N VAL A 33 19.38 12.18 5.74
CA VAL A 33 18.00 11.67 5.62
C VAL A 33 17.46 11.91 4.21
N TRP A 34 17.65 13.10 3.64
CA TRP A 34 17.22 13.40 2.27
C TRP A 34 17.95 12.56 1.21
N PHE A 35 19.22 12.24 1.39
CA PHE A 35 19.90 11.29 0.49
C PHE A 35 19.28 9.89 0.56
N GLY A 36 18.91 9.40 1.75
CA GLY A 36 18.19 8.14 1.90
C GLY A 36 16.82 8.17 1.22
N VAL A 37 16.04 9.24 1.44
CA VAL A 37 14.73 9.46 0.80
C VAL A 37 14.85 9.48 -0.72
N LEU A 38 15.81 10.23 -1.27
CA LEU A 38 16.04 10.31 -2.72
C LEU A 38 16.40 8.94 -3.30
N GLY A 39 17.29 8.20 -2.65
CA GLY A 39 17.63 6.84 -3.04
C GLY A 39 16.42 5.91 -3.06
N ALA A 40 15.54 6.02 -2.06
CA ALA A 40 14.29 5.26 -1.98
C ALA A 40 13.33 5.59 -3.13
N ILE A 41 13.18 6.87 -3.46
CA ILE A 41 12.35 7.33 -4.59
C ILE A 41 12.89 6.76 -5.90
N ILE A 42 14.21 6.84 -6.13
CA ILE A 42 14.85 6.32 -7.34
C ILE A 42 14.62 4.80 -7.46
N LEU A 43 14.80 4.05 -6.36
CA LEU A 43 14.55 2.61 -6.34
C LEU A 43 13.08 2.29 -6.68
N SER A 44 12.14 3.02 -6.11
CA SER A 44 10.70 2.80 -6.32
C SER A 44 10.29 3.08 -7.77
N LEU A 45 10.82 4.16 -8.36
CA LEU A 45 10.59 4.48 -9.77
C LEU A 45 11.22 3.44 -10.70
N ALA A 46 12.44 2.98 -10.38
CA ALA A 46 13.11 1.93 -11.15
C ALA A 46 12.34 0.60 -11.07
N PHE A 47 11.81 0.25 -9.90
CA PHE A 47 10.99 -0.93 -9.70
C PHE A 47 9.66 -0.84 -10.48
N GLY A 48 8.96 0.28 -10.42
CA GLY A 48 7.74 0.51 -11.22
C GLY A 48 8.01 0.45 -12.73
N ALA A 49 9.12 1.04 -13.19
CA ALA A 49 9.55 0.97 -14.59
C ALA A 49 9.88 -0.48 -14.99
N LEU A 50 10.54 -1.26 -14.12
CA LEU A 50 10.84 -2.66 -14.36
C LEU A 50 9.56 -3.51 -14.52
N LEU A 51 8.58 -3.34 -13.62
CA LEU A 51 7.30 -4.03 -13.71
C LEU A 51 6.58 -3.71 -15.05
N THR A 52 6.55 -2.43 -15.42
CA THR A 52 5.94 -1.98 -16.66
C THR A 52 6.67 -2.55 -17.89
N TYR A 53 8.02 -2.48 -17.90
CA TYR A 53 8.82 -3.05 -18.98
C TYR A 53 8.60 -4.56 -19.10
N THR A 54 8.58 -5.29 -17.99
CA THR A 54 8.36 -6.74 -18.00
C THR A 54 7.03 -7.07 -18.67
N ARG A 55 5.95 -6.42 -18.27
CA ARG A 55 4.63 -6.71 -18.86
C ARG A 55 4.54 -6.35 -20.34
N PHE A 56 5.00 -5.16 -20.73
CA PHE A 56 4.75 -4.64 -22.08
C PHE A 56 5.84 -4.97 -23.10
N SER A 57 7.04 -5.33 -22.68
CA SER A 57 8.19 -5.48 -23.58
C SER A 57 8.91 -6.81 -23.44
N ALA A 58 9.00 -7.39 -22.23
CA ALA A 58 9.75 -8.62 -22.01
C ALA A 58 8.90 -9.88 -22.25
N LEU A 59 7.58 -9.80 -22.02
CA LEU A 59 6.66 -10.91 -22.22
C LEU A 59 6.12 -10.89 -23.65
N ALA A 60 6.39 -11.97 -24.40
CA ALA A 60 6.07 -12.04 -25.84
C ALA A 60 4.63 -12.52 -26.11
N SER A 61 4.06 -13.37 -25.25
CA SER A 61 2.70 -13.91 -25.42
C SER A 61 1.70 -13.22 -24.51
N ASP A 62 0.44 -13.18 -24.93
CA ASP A 62 -0.64 -12.60 -24.13
C ASP A 62 -0.89 -13.46 -22.87
N GLU A 63 -0.87 -14.79 -22.97
CA GLU A 63 -0.91 -15.73 -21.85
C GLU A 63 0.15 -15.43 -20.78
N ALA A 64 1.40 -15.11 -21.21
CA ALA A 64 2.46 -14.76 -20.26
C ALA A 64 2.19 -13.40 -19.58
N LYS A 65 1.59 -12.43 -20.27
CA LYS A 65 1.21 -11.13 -19.71
C LYS A 65 0.07 -11.26 -18.69
N GLU A 66 -0.94 -12.07 -19.02
CA GLU A 66 -2.08 -12.38 -18.16
C GLU A 66 -1.62 -13.13 -16.91
N THR A 67 -0.80 -14.18 -17.07
CA THR A 67 -0.17 -14.89 -15.96
C THR A 67 0.61 -13.94 -15.05
N PHE A 68 1.44 -13.07 -15.61
CA PHE A 68 2.23 -12.11 -14.85
C PHE A 68 1.31 -11.10 -14.13
N GLY A 69 0.29 -10.57 -14.80
CA GLY A 69 -0.70 -9.65 -14.22
C GLY A 69 -1.45 -10.28 -13.06
N GLY A 70 -1.95 -11.51 -13.27
CA GLY A 70 -2.64 -12.29 -12.26
C GLY A 70 -1.79 -12.57 -11.03
N MET A 71 -0.56 -13.07 -11.23
CA MET A 71 0.37 -13.35 -10.13
C MET A 71 0.76 -12.09 -9.36
N MET A 72 1.03 -10.97 -10.05
CA MET A 72 1.35 -9.70 -9.39
C MET A 72 0.17 -9.17 -8.58
N SER A 73 -1.05 -9.37 -9.06
CA SER A 73 -2.27 -9.02 -8.32
C SER A 73 -2.41 -9.84 -7.04
N LEU A 74 -2.15 -11.13 -7.07
CA LEU A 74 -2.16 -11.98 -5.86
C LEU A 74 -1.10 -11.53 -4.84
N VAL A 75 0.12 -11.23 -5.30
CA VAL A 75 1.20 -10.68 -4.45
C VAL A 75 0.76 -9.36 -3.83
N ALA A 76 0.19 -8.45 -4.63
CA ALA A 76 -0.29 -7.15 -4.15
C ALA A 76 -1.38 -7.32 -3.08
N VAL A 77 -2.37 -8.19 -3.30
CA VAL A 77 -3.44 -8.48 -2.31
C VAL A 77 -2.84 -9.01 -1.00
N GLY A 78 -1.88 -9.94 -1.08
CA GLY A 78 -1.19 -10.48 0.09
C GLY A 78 -0.46 -9.38 0.88
N LEU A 79 0.28 -8.51 0.20
CA LEU A 79 0.99 -7.38 0.81
C LEU A 79 0.03 -6.36 1.43
N VAL A 80 -1.04 -5.95 0.70
CA VAL A 80 -2.06 -5.03 1.23
C VAL A 80 -2.71 -5.61 2.48
N THR A 81 -3.09 -6.89 2.45
CA THR A 81 -3.73 -7.55 3.59
C THR A 81 -2.82 -7.56 4.82
N TRP A 82 -1.55 -7.97 4.62
CA TRP A 82 -0.56 -7.96 5.70
C TRP A 82 -0.33 -6.55 6.25
N MET A 83 -0.19 -5.57 5.37
CA MET A 83 0.02 -4.17 5.73
C MET A 83 -1.15 -3.59 6.54
N ILE A 84 -2.40 -3.78 6.10
CA ILE A 84 -3.60 -3.29 6.81
C ILE A 84 -3.65 -3.84 8.25
N ILE A 85 -3.34 -5.12 8.42
CA ILE A 85 -3.34 -5.77 9.73
C ILE A 85 -2.21 -5.24 10.61
N TRP A 86 -1.00 -5.13 10.04
CA TRP A 86 0.18 -4.65 10.75
C TRP A 86 0.03 -3.19 11.20
N MET A 87 -0.48 -2.32 10.32
CA MET A 87 -0.67 -0.89 10.62
C MET A 87 -1.67 -0.64 11.72
N ARG A 88 -2.78 -1.40 11.77
CA ARG A 88 -3.75 -1.29 12.86
C ARG A 88 -3.09 -1.42 14.23
N ASP A 89 -2.13 -2.33 14.35
CA ASP A 89 -1.47 -2.65 15.62
C ASP A 89 -0.28 -1.73 15.91
N THR A 90 0.33 -1.14 14.91
CA THR A 90 1.63 -0.46 15.01
C THR A 90 1.51 1.06 14.92
N ALA A 91 0.42 1.61 14.38
CA ALA A 91 0.25 3.04 14.11
C ALA A 91 0.59 3.96 15.31
N HIS A 92 0.33 3.54 16.54
CA HIS A 92 0.63 4.31 17.76
C HIS A 92 2.07 4.18 18.25
N LYS A 93 2.84 3.18 17.80
CA LYS A 93 4.22 2.91 18.20
C LYS A 93 5.26 3.41 17.20
N ILE A 94 4.85 3.71 15.97
CA ILE A 94 5.73 4.12 14.86
C ILE A 94 6.67 5.25 15.28
N ASN A 95 6.16 6.26 15.97
CA ASN A 95 6.97 7.42 16.38
C ASN A 95 8.13 7.01 17.30
N GLN A 96 7.88 6.19 18.33
CA GLN A 96 8.92 5.74 19.26
C GLN A 96 9.92 4.80 18.59
N GLU A 97 9.44 3.89 17.74
CA GLU A 97 10.27 2.94 17.03
C GLU A 97 11.22 3.64 16.04
N LEU A 98 10.71 4.59 15.25
CA LEU A 98 11.53 5.37 14.32
C LEU A 98 12.55 6.25 15.02
N GLN A 99 12.19 6.89 16.14
CA GLN A 99 13.14 7.67 16.93
C GLN A 99 14.24 6.79 17.51
N GLY A 100 13.92 5.61 18.03
CA GLY A 100 14.91 4.67 18.56
C GLY A 100 15.85 4.16 17.47
N LYS A 101 15.35 3.78 16.31
CA LYS A 101 16.16 3.38 15.15
C LYS A 101 17.07 4.52 14.66
N LEU A 102 16.56 5.76 14.62
CA LEU A 102 17.36 6.91 14.22
C LEU A 102 18.47 7.22 15.22
N GLU A 103 18.22 7.10 16.53
CA GLU A 103 19.25 7.29 17.54
C GLU A 103 20.38 6.26 17.40
N GLN A 104 20.06 4.99 17.17
CA GLN A 104 21.05 3.95 16.87
C GLN A 104 21.80 4.25 15.55
N ALA A 105 21.10 4.70 14.51
CA ALA A 105 21.72 5.07 13.25
C ALA A 105 22.69 6.26 13.38
N ILE A 106 22.37 7.23 14.23
CA ILE A 106 23.27 8.36 14.51
C ILE A 106 24.58 7.89 15.15
N GLN A 107 24.52 6.89 16.05
CA GLN A 107 25.71 6.29 16.64
C GLN A 107 26.53 5.51 15.60
N GLY A 108 25.87 4.89 14.62
CA GLY A 108 26.48 4.16 13.50
C GLY A 108 27.08 5.04 12.40
N GLY A 109 26.91 6.37 12.48
CA GLY A 109 27.48 7.33 11.54
C GLY A 109 26.61 7.65 10.31
N ILE A 110 27.21 8.34 9.33
CA ILE A 110 26.50 8.91 8.17
C ILE A 110 25.79 7.84 7.34
N PHE A 111 26.48 6.75 7.03
CA PHE A 111 25.92 5.67 6.21
C PHE A 111 24.73 4.98 6.90
N ALA A 112 24.77 4.82 8.21
CA ALA A 112 23.66 4.24 8.96
C ALA A 112 22.42 5.14 8.92
N ILE A 113 22.58 6.47 8.97
CA ILE A 113 21.48 7.43 8.83
C ILE A 113 20.85 7.33 7.43
N ILE A 114 21.68 7.31 6.39
CA ILE A 114 21.21 7.17 5.00
C ILE A 114 20.47 5.84 4.82
N ALA A 115 21.07 4.72 5.26
CA ALA A 115 20.48 3.40 5.15
C ALA A 115 19.15 3.27 5.91
N MET A 116 19.09 3.83 7.14
CA MET A 116 17.86 3.84 7.94
C MET A 116 16.74 4.64 7.25
N ALA A 117 17.04 5.85 6.77
CA ALA A 117 16.06 6.67 6.07
C ALA A 117 15.65 6.03 4.73
N PHE A 118 16.61 5.47 3.99
CA PHE A 118 16.35 4.72 2.77
C PHE A 118 15.42 3.53 3.01
N THR A 119 15.73 2.65 3.94
CA THR A 119 14.92 1.45 4.20
C THR A 119 13.53 1.78 4.69
N ALA A 120 13.40 2.83 5.52
CA ALA A 120 12.11 3.26 6.03
C ALA A 120 11.18 3.82 4.95
N VAL A 121 11.73 4.52 3.93
CA VAL A 121 10.93 5.10 2.84
C VAL A 121 10.84 4.16 1.63
N ALA A 122 11.88 3.35 1.36
CA ALA A 122 11.88 2.42 0.23
C ALA A 122 10.77 1.38 0.34
N ARG A 123 10.46 0.94 1.55
CA ARG A 123 9.35 0.03 1.80
C ARG A 123 8.04 0.62 1.27
N GLU A 124 7.69 1.83 1.70
CA GLU A 124 6.45 2.51 1.30
C GLU A 124 6.45 2.80 -0.21
N GLY A 125 7.62 3.14 -0.76
CA GLY A 125 7.78 3.41 -2.18
C GLY A 125 7.64 2.15 -3.07
N LEU A 126 8.16 1.00 -2.64
CA LEU A 126 8.02 -0.27 -3.37
C LEU A 126 6.56 -0.78 -3.30
N GLU A 127 5.92 -0.69 -2.14
CA GLU A 127 4.50 -1.01 -1.98
C GLU A 127 3.65 -0.10 -2.89
N THR A 128 3.94 1.20 -2.89
CA THR A 128 3.29 2.18 -3.77
C THR A 128 3.44 1.84 -5.25
N ALA A 129 4.65 1.49 -5.70
CA ALA A 129 4.92 1.15 -7.09
C ALA A 129 4.15 -0.11 -7.53
N LEU A 130 4.12 -1.14 -6.68
CA LEU A 130 3.39 -2.37 -6.94
C LEU A 130 1.86 -2.12 -7.00
N PHE A 131 1.31 -1.41 -6.02
CA PHE A 131 -0.12 -1.12 -5.97
C PHE A 131 -0.57 -0.21 -7.10
N PHE A 132 0.27 0.76 -7.47
CA PHE A 132 0.00 1.61 -8.61
C PHE A 132 0.02 0.80 -9.91
N PHE A 133 1.01 -0.07 -10.09
CA PHE A 133 1.09 -0.96 -11.24
C PHE A 133 -0.17 -1.84 -11.36
N THR A 134 -0.59 -2.51 -10.28
CA THR A 134 -1.79 -3.36 -10.30
C THR A 134 -3.06 -2.56 -10.51
N ALA A 135 -3.16 -1.33 -9.97
CA ALA A 135 -4.30 -0.46 -10.19
C ALA A 135 -4.42 0.02 -11.66
N VAL A 136 -3.29 0.30 -12.32
CA VAL A 136 -3.26 0.65 -13.75
C VAL A 136 -3.70 -0.55 -14.60
N GLN A 137 -3.23 -1.76 -14.27
CA GLN A 137 -3.61 -2.98 -14.98
C GLN A 137 -5.12 -3.24 -14.85
N ALA A 138 -5.62 -3.20 -13.62
CA ALA A 138 -7.01 -3.45 -13.33
C ALA A 138 -7.97 -2.41 -13.94
N ALA A 139 -7.54 -1.16 -14.07
CA ALA A 139 -8.35 -0.10 -14.67
C ALA A 139 -8.46 -0.22 -16.21
N GLY A 140 -7.55 -0.93 -16.86
CA GLY A 140 -7.48 -1.01 -18.33
C GLY A 140 -7.12 0.32 -19.02
N THR A 141 -6.95 1.40 -18.25
CA THR A 141 -6.55 2.73 -18.72
C THR A 141 -5.44 3.27 -17.83
N THR A 142 -4.66 4.23 -18.34
CA THR A 142 -3.54 4.80 -17.58
C THR A 142 -3.87 6.18 -17.03
N ALA A 143 -4.79 6.92 -17.65
CA ALA A 143 -5.02 8.33 -17.33
C ALA A 143 -5.68 8.53 -15.95
N GLU A 144 -6.73 7.79 -15.64
CA GLU A 144 -7.46 7.92 -14.38
C GLU A 144 -6.64 7.46 -13.16
N PRO A 145 -5.96 6.29 -13.18
CA PRO A 145 -5.08 5.90 -12.07
C PRO A 145 -3.93 6.88 -11.87
N VAL A 146 -3.30 7.41 -12.93
CA VAL A 146 -2.21 8.37 -12.83
C VAL A 146 -2.69 9.68 -12.21
N THR A 147 -3.81 10.24 -12.69
CA THR A 147 -4.36 11.50 -12.13
C THR A 147 -4.76 11.34 -10.68
N GLY A 148 -5.46 10.26 -10.35
CA GLY A 148 -5.84 9.94 -8.98
C GLY A 148 -4.63 9.72 -8.05
N PHE A 149 -3.58 9.10 -8.56
CA PHE A 149 -2.33 8.87 -7.83
C PHE A 149 -1.60 10.18 -7.56
N VAL A 150 -1.42 11.04 -8.57
CA VAL A 150 -0.74 12.33 -8.43
C VAL A 150 -1.50 13.24 -7.45
N LEU A 151 -2.82 13.30 -7.53
CA LEU A 151 -3.66 14.03 -6.58
C LEU A 151 -3.51 13.47 -5.15
N GLY A 152 -3.49 12.15 -5.01
CA GLY A 152 -3.29 11.47 -3.73
C GLY A 152 -1.95 11.80 -3.10
N ILE A 153 -0.84 11.67 -3.84
CA ILE A 153 0.51 12.00 -3.35
C ILE A 153 0.62 13.50 -3.01
N THR A 154 0.12 14.38 -3.87
CA THR A 154 0.13 15.84 -3.62
C THR A 154 -0.60 16.17 -2.32
N THR A 155 -1.78 15.61 -2.12
CA THR A 155 -2.56 15.78 -0.89
C THR A 155 -1.80 15.25 0.33
N ALA A 156 -1.16 14.08 0.20
CA ALA A 156 -0.35 13.49 1.27
C ALA A 156 0.84 14.38 1.67
N VAL A 157 1.54 14.96 0.69
CA VAL A 157 2.65 15.90 0.94
C VAL A 157 2.16 17.16 1.65
N VAL A 158 1.04 17.72 1.22
CA VAL A 158 0.44 18.89 1.89
C VAL A 158 0.06 18.57 3.33
N ILE A 159 -0.63 17.46 3.56
CA ILE A 159 -1.01 17.01 4.91
C ILE A 159 0.25 16.74 5.75
N GLY A 160 1.24 16.06 5.21
CA GLY A 160 2.52 15.79 5.89
C GLY A 160 3.25 17.08 6.30
N TYR A 161 3.27 18.09 5.43
CA TYR A 161 3.82 19.40 5.74
C TYR A 161 3.04 20.11 6.85
N LEU A 162 1.71 20.08 6.82
CA LEU A 162 0.85 20.67 7.86
C LEU A 162 1.05 19.97 9.22
N LEU A 163 1.21 18.64 9.20
CA LEU A 163 1.54 17.86 10.40
C LEU A 163 2.91 18.25 10.97
N TYR A 164 3.92 18.36 10.10
CA TYR A 164 5.25 18.84 10.49
C TYR A 164 5.19 20.23 11.13
N ARG A 165 4.41 21.15 10.55
CA ARG A 165 4.17 22.50 11.09
C ARG A 165 3.26 22.52 12.32
N ARG A 166 2.72 21.37 12.74
CA ARG A 166 1.72 21.23 13.81
C ARG A 166 0.44 22.06 13.59
N ALA A 167 0.15 22.44 12.34
CA ALA A 167 -1.05 23.20 11.97
C ALA A 167 -2.32 22.34 12.05
N VAL A 168 -2.18 21.01 11.91
CA VAL A 168 -3.27 20.03 11.95
C VAL A 168 -2.93 18.90 12.91
N LYS A 169 -3.93 18.43 13.66
CA LYS A 169 -3.86 17.23 14.49
C LYS A 169 -4.75 16.16 13.85
N ILE A 170 -4.14 15.12 13.30
CA ILE A 170 -4.88 13.99 12.72
C ILE A 170 -4.86 12.83 13.71
N ASN A 171 -6.03 12.24 13.94
CA ASN A 171 -6.12 10.97 14.65
C ASN A 171 -5.70 9.85 13.70
N LEU A 172 -4.40 9.55 13.69
CA LEU A 172 -3.81 8.51 12.81
C LEU A 172 -4.51 7.17 12.95
N LYS A 173 -4.91 6.78 14.17
CA LYS A 173 -5.63 5.52 14.39
C LYS A 173 -6.96 5.50 13.63
N GLN A 174 -7.74 6.56 13.73
CA GLN A 174 -9.01 6.66 13.02
C GLN A 174 -8.81 6.73 11.52
N PHE A 175 -7.84 7.51 11.04
CA PHE A 175 -7.49 7.60 9.63
C PHE A 175 -7.13 6.22 9.05
N PHE A 176 -6.20 5.49 9.67
CA PHE A 176 -5.80 4.17 9.20
C PHE A 176 -6.89 3.10 9.35
N THR A 177 -7.80 3.27 10.31
CA THR A 177 -8.96 2.37 10.41
C THR A 177 -9.91 2.58 9.23
N VAL A 178 -10.29 3.82 8.93
CA VAL A 178 -11.22 4.13 7.84
C VAL A 178 -10.60 3.76 6.48
N THR A 179 -9.36 4.17 6.23
CA THR A 179 -8.66 3.82 4.99
C THR A 179 -8.39 2.31 4.88
N GLY A 180 -8.21 1.61 5.99
CA GLY A 180 -8.07 0.16 6.03
C GLY A 180 -9.30 -0.57 5.50
N TYR A 181 -10.50 -0.20 5.92
CA TYR A 181 -11.74 -0.78 5.38
C TYR A 181 -11.88 -0.48 3.88
N PHE A 182 -11.56 0.74 3.46
CA PHE A 182 -11.58 1.09 2.04
C PHE A 182 -10.58 0.25 1.24
N LEU A 183 -9.37 0.05 1.75
CA LEU A 183 -8.35 -0.77 1.08
C LEU A 183 -8.72 -2.26 1.03
N ILE A 184 -9.47 -2.79 1.99
CA ILE A 184 -10.01 -4.16 1.89
C ILE A 184 -10.90 -4.29 0.64
N LEU A 185 -11.77 -3.31 0.37
CA LEU A 185 -12.61 -3.33 -0.81
C LEU A 185 -11.80 -3.20 -2.11
N VAL A 186 -10.79 -2.30 -2.12
CA VAL A 186 -9.89 -2.16 -3.28
C VAL A 186 -9.10 -3.45 -3.52
N ALA A 187 -8.56 -4.06 -2.47
CA ALA A 187 -7.81 -5.32 -2.59
C ALA A 187 -8.71 -6.48 -3.04
N ALA A 188 -9.97 -6.52 -2.63
CA ALA A 188 -10.94 -7.48 -3.15
C ALA A 188 -11.14 -7.33 -4.67
N GLY A 189 -11.20 -6.08 -5.17
CA GLY A 189 -11.26 -5.80 -6.60
C GLY A 189 -9.99 -6.22 -7.35
N VAL A 190 -8.81 -5.96 -6.76
CA VAL A 190 -7.53 -6.41 -7.34
C VAL A 190 -7.44 -7.94 -7.34
N LEU A 191 -7.99 -8.62 -6.33
CA LEU A 191 -8.07 -10.08 -6.30
C LEU A 191 -8.99 -10.61 -7.42
N SER A 192 -10.17 -10.02 -7.58
CA SER A 192 -11.10 -10.37 -8.66
C SER A 192 -10.44 -10.23 -10.03
N TYR A 193 -9.74 -9.11 -10.27
CA TYR A 193 -8.96 -8.89 -11.49
C TYR A 193 -7.86 -9.96 -11.66
N GLY A 194 -7.12 -10.28 -10.60
CA GLY A 194 -6.08 -11.31 -10.65
C GLY A 194 -6.62 -12.71 -10.97
N VAL A 195 -7.80 -13.05 -10.45
CA VAL A 195 -8.50 -14.30 -10.77
C VAL A 195 -8.91 -14.33 -12.23
N HIS A 196 -9.43 -13.22 -12.76
CA HIS A 196 -9.80 -13.10 -14.16
C HIS A 196 -8.60 -13.29 -15.10
N GLU A 197 -7.49 -12.59 -14.88
CA GLU A 197 -6.26 -12.74 -15.67
C GLU A 197 -5.76 -14.20 -15.66
N LEU A 198 -5.90 -14.90 -14.54
CA LEU A 198 -5.53 -16.32 -14.45
C LEU A 198 -6.55 -17.26 -15.12
N GLN A 199 -7.82 -16.84 -15.27
CA GLN A 199 -8.80 -17.56 -16.09
C GLN A 199 -8.47 -17.39 -17.58
N GLU A 200 -8.20 -16.15 -18.06
CA GLU A 200 -7.78 -15.86 -19.43
C GLU A 200 -6.46 -16.59 -19.78
N ALA A 201 -5.52 -16.70 -18.85
CA ALA A 201 -4.31 -17.50 -19.00
C ALA A 201 -4.51 -19.04 -18.92
N GLY A 202 -5.76 -19.53 -18.76
CA GLY A 202 -6.09 -20.95 -18.74
C GLY A 202 -5.76 -21.69 -17.43
N PHE A 203 -5.34 -21.01 -16.34
CA PHE A 203 -5.10 -21.66 -15.05
C PHE A 203 -6.38 -22.08 -14.34
N PHE A 204 -7.49 -21.34 -14.56
CA PHE A 204 -8.80 -21.63 -13.98
C PHE A 204 -9.85 -21.73 -15.08
N GLN A 205 -10.79 -22.66 -14.90
CA GLN A 205 -11.95 -22.79 -15.81
C GLN A 205 -13.05 -21.81 -15.43
N GLY A 206 -14.00 -21.57 -16.35
CA GLY A 206 -15.21 -20.78 -16.10
C GLY A 206 -15.08 -19.30 -16.49
N GLU A 207 -14.26 -18.97 -17.48
CA GLU A 207 -14.12 -17.62 -18.04
C GLU A 207 -15.46 -17.10 -18.60
N ASP A 208 -16.26 -17.97 -19.20
CA ASP A 208 -17.59 -17.67 -19.75
C ASP A 208 -18.73 -17.88 -18.75
N ASP A 209 -18.45 -18.29 -17.51
CA ASP A 209 -19.44 -18.65 -16.51
C ASP A 209 -19.76 -17.43 -15.62
N PHE A 210 -20.61 -16.54 -16.09
CA PHE A 210 -20.93 -15.28 -15.42
C PHE A 210 -21.89 -15.47 -14.24
N ALA A 211 -21.53 -14.92 -13.08
CA ALA A 211 -22.41 -14.80 -11.92
C ALA A 211 -23.49 -13.73 -12.19
N PHE A 212 -23.10 -12.66 -12.85
CA PHE A 212 -23.98 -11.62 -13.36
C PHE A 212 -23.31 -10.90 -14.53
N ASP A 213 -24.15 -10.43 -15.46
CA ASP A 213 -23.75 -9.53 -16.53
C ASP A 213 -24.77 -8.38 -16.61
N ILE A 214 -24.32 -7.19 -16.20
CA ILE A 214 -25.08 -5.95 -16.23
C ILE A 214 -24.49 -4.95 -17.24
N SER A 215 -23.64 -5.41 -18.16
CA SER A 215 -23.02 -4.57 -19.20
C SER A 215 -24.03 -3.86 -20.07
N GLY A 216 -25.24 -4.47 -20.27
CA GLY A 216 -26.36 -3.86 -20.96
C GLY A 216 -27.01 -2.69 -20.21
N THR A 217 -26.84 -2.58 -18.89
CA THR A 217 -27.43 -1.51 -18.07
C THR A 217 -26.41 -0.46 -17.65
N ILE A 218 -25.22 -0.89 -17.29
CA ILE A 218 -24.10 -0.02 -16.90
C ILE A 218 -22.97 -0.26 -17.89
N SER A 219 -22.85 0.63 -18.88
CA SER A 219 -21.70 0.59 -19.78
C SER A 219 -20.41 0.80 -18.97
N ALA A 220 -19.38 0.01 -19.29
CA ALA A 220 -18.06 0.14 -18.70
C ALA A 220 -17.46 1.56 -18.85
N ASP A 221 -17.87 2.26 -19.93
CA ASP A 221 -17.41 3.61 -20.26
C ASP A 221 -18.33 4.71 -19.68
N SER A 222 -19.42 4.34 -18.98
CA SER A 222 -20.24 5.32 -18.27
C SER A 222 -19.47 5.92 -17.09
N PHE A 223 -19.85 7.15 -16.67
CA PHE A 223 -19.23 7.81 -15.50
C PHE A 223 -19.26 6.90 -14.26
N PHE A 224 -20.38 6.24 -13.99
CA PHE A 224 -20.51 5.32 -12.86
C PHE A 224 -19.70 4.03 -13.06
N GLY A 225 -19.65 3.47 -14.28
CA GLY A 225 -18.85 2.30 -14.62
C GLY A 225 -17.35 2.59 -14.45
N THR A 226 -16.87 3.72 -14.98
CA THR A 226 -15.48 4.17 -14.82
C THR A 226 -15.12 4.41 -13.36
N LEU A 227 -16.00 5.06 -12.58
CA LEU A 227 -15.78 5.31 -11.16
C LEU A 227 -15.74 4.00 -10.35
N ALA A 228 -16.69 3.08 -10.59
CA ALA A 228 -16.73 1.79 -9.91
C ALA A 228 -15.52 0.91 -10.28
N ARG A 229 -15.10 0.91 -11.53
CA ARG A 229 -13.88 0.24 -12.00
C ARG A 229 -12.65 0.88 -11.36
N GLY A 230 -12.52 2.20 -11.39
CA GLY A 230 -11.34 2.90 -10.85
C GLY A 230 -11.19 2.82 -9.33
N ILE A 231 -12.29 2.67 -8.56
CA ILE A 231 -12.25 2.61 -7.10
C ILE A 231 -12.23 1.17 -6.59
N PHE A 232 -13.11 0.31 -7.11
CA PHE A 232 -13.36 -1.03 -6.59
C PHE A 232 -12.93 -2.13 -7.54
N ASN A 233 -12.39 -1.75 -8.71
CA ASN A 233 -12.14 -2.66 -9.83
C ASN A 233 -13.40 -3.49 -10.22
N PHE A 234 -14.56 -2.87 -10.10
CA PHE A 234 -15.83 -3.50 -10.44
C PHE A 234 -15.95 -3.68 -11.96
N ARG A 235 -16.26 -4.91 -12.39
CA ARG A 235 -16.54 -5.26 -13.79
C ARG A 235 -18.03 -5.52 -13.95
N PRO A 236 -18.68 -4.97 -15.00
CA PRO A 236 -20.11 -5.22 -15.25
C PRO A 236 -20.43 -6.68 -15.52
N ALA A 237 -19.51 -7.43 -16.12
CA ALA A 237 -19.57 -8.89 -16.28
C ALA A 237 -18.53 -9.51 -15.34
N THR A 238 -18.99 -10.34 -14.40
CA THR A 238 -18.15 -10.95 -13.36
C THR A 238 -18.43 -12.45 -13.31
N THR A 239 -17.39 -13.29 -13.37
CA THR A 239 -17.53 -14.73 -13.30
C THR A 239 -17.87 -15.20 -11.88
N TRP A 240 -18.40 -16.40 -11.72
CA TRP A 240 -18.66 -16.99 -10.40
C TRP A 240 -17.40 -17.10 -9.56
N LEU A 241 -16.26 -17.45 -10.16
CA LEU A 241 -15.00 -17.58 -9.44
C LEU A 241 -14.51 -16.23 -8.91
N GLU A 242 -14.60 -15.18 -9.72
CA GLU A 242 -14.29 -13.81 -9.31
C GLU A 242 -15.18 -13.34 -8.16
N ALA A 243 -16.51 -13.55 -8.29
CA ALA A 243 -17.47 -13.12 -7.27
C ALA A 243 -17.22 -13.85 -5.92
N ILE A 244 -16.98 -15.16 -5.96
CA ILE A 244 -16.66 -15.96 -4.76
C ILE A 244 -15.33 -15.50 -4.15
N ALA A 245 -14.30 -15.28 -4.96
CA ALA A 245 -13.02 -14.77 -4.49
C ALA A 245 -13.17 -13.40 -3.80
N TRP A 246 -13.92 -12.49 -4.42
CA TRP A 246 -14.19 -11.15 -3.88
C TRP A 246 -14.91 -11.21 -2.53
N VAL A 247 -16.04 -11.93 -2.45
CA VAL A 247 -16.85 -12.02 -1.22
C VAL A 247 -16.08 -12.73 -0.11
N SER A 248 -15.44 -13.87 -0.41
CA SER A 248 -14.69 -14.63 0.59
C SER A 248 -13.52 -13.82 1.14
N TYR A 249 -12.83 -13.08 0.30
CA TYR A 249 -11.74 -12.20 0.73
C TYR A 249 -12.25 -11.07 1.63
N VAL A 250 -13.33 -10.36 1.24
CA VAL A 250 -13.88 -9.27 2.06
C VAL A 250 -14.28 -9.79 3.43
N VAL A 251 -15.02 -10.90 3.50
CA VAL A 251 -15.43 -11.52 4.77
C VAL A 251 -14.22 -11.89 5.61
N PHE A 252 -13.23 -12.55 5.03
CA PHE A 252 -12.01 -12.96 5.71
C PHE A 252 -11.20 -11.77 6.19
N ALA A 253 -10.96 -10.77 5.32
CA ALA A 253 -10.14 -9.60 5.63
C ALA A 253 -10.80 -8.71 6.70
N VAL A 254 -12.13 -8.48 6.62
CA VAL A 254 -12.87 -7.75 7.64
C VAL A 254 -12.87 -8.49 8.98
N TRP A 255 -13.07 -9.81 8.97
CA TRP A 255 -12.97 -10.61 10.19
C TRP A 255 -11.57 -10.50 10.82
N LEU A 256 -10.52 -10.65 10.01
CA LEU A 256 -9.13 -10.56 10.46
C LEU A 256 -8.80 -9.14 10.96
N PHE A 257 -9.30 -8.12 10.28
CA PHE A 257 -9.12 -6.72 10.65
C PHE A 257 -9.83 -6.36 11.95
N ASN A 258 -10.98 -6.96 12.25
CA ASN A 258 -11.74 -6.72 13.50
C ASN A 258 -11.28 -7.62 14.67
N ARG A 259 -10.49 -8.65 14.43
CA ARG A 259 -10.04 -9.59 15.45
C ARG A 259 -9.12 -8.89 16.46
N LYS A 260 -9.57 -8.77 17.71
CA LYS A 260 -8.73 -8.26 18.79
C LYS A 260 -7.61 -9.26 19.09
N LYS A 261 -6.34 -8.83 19.07
CA LYS A 261 -5.26 -9.68 19.59
C LYS A 261 -5.45 -9.86 21.11
N PRO A 262 -5.26 -11.07 21.65
CA PRO A 262 -5.22 -11.23 23.09
C PRO A 262 -4.10 -10.37 23.65
N VAL A 263 -4.41 -9.57 24.67
CA VAL A 263 -3.43 -8.83 25.45
C VAL A 263 -2.60 -9.89 26.19
N ILE A 264 -1.42 -10.22 25.67
CA ILE A 264 -0.44 -11.00 26.44
C ILE A 264 0.05 -10.06 27.53
N ASN A 265 -0.57 -10.15 28.71
CA ASN A 265 -0.03 -9.58 29.93
C ASN A 265 1.35 -10.21 30.10
N LYS A 266 2.41 -9.45 29.82
CA LYS A 266 3.76 -9.83 30.26
C LYS A 266 3.67 -9.95 31.76
N ILE A 267 3.59 -11.18 32.27
CA ILE A 267 3.70 -11.50 33.68
C ILE A 267 4.97 -10.81 34.15
N ALA A 268 4.79 -9.80 35.00
CA ALA A 268 5.92 -9.16 35.67
C ALA A 268 6.60 -10.26 36.47
N VAL A 269 7.80 -10.65 36.04
CA VAL A 269 8.66 -11.54 36.82
C VAL A 269 8.99 -10.79 38.08
N PRO A 270 8.59 -11.27 39.29
CA PRO A 270 8.97 -10.62 40.51
C PRO A 270 10.48 -10.66 40.65
N LEU A 271 11.10 -9.47 40.72
CA LEU A 271 12.50 -9.36 41.10
C LEU A 271 12.61 -9.91 42.53
N THR A 272 13.02 -11.16 42.69
CA THR A 272 13.46 -11.69 43.98
C THR A 272 14.72 -10.95 44.37
N VAL A 273 14.56 -9.93 45.22
CA VAL A 273 15.65 -9.32 45.97
C VAL A 273 16.22 -10.41 46.88
N LYS A 274 17.40 -10.98 46.51
CA LYS A 274 18.21 -11.73 47.49
C LYS A 274 18.78 -10.74 48.47
N LYS A 275 18.43 -10.92 49.75
CA LYS A 275 19.11 -10.32 50.90
C LYS A 275 20.49 -10.90 51.07
#